data_8f00a609c07c54314474f05bf32b6ec7
#
_entry.id   8f00a609c07c54314474f05bf32b6ec7
#
_cell.length_a   1.000
_cell.length_b   1.000
_cell.length_c   1.000
_cell.angle_alpha   90.00
_cell.angle_beta   90.00
_cell.angle_gamma   90.00
#
_symmetry.space_group_name_H-M   'P 1'
#
loop_
_entity.id
_entity.type
_entity.pdbx_description
1 polymer ?
#
loop_
_entity_poly.entity_id
_entity_poly.type
_entity_poly.pdbx_seq_one_letter_code
_entity_poly.pdbx_strand_id
1 'polypeptide(L)'
;MEKTIEIDGKKVKLKSTAGTPKRYKAQFRKDYFSELLKLSKLMAGNDGEEFDLSKIDFADLDYLDFEVFYNFIWVLAKTANKEIGDPIDWLDEFDSMPLAEIFPEIIDLLESSISTKKK
;
A
#
# COMPACT_ATOMS: atom_id res chain seq x y z
N MET A 1 -2.67 -10.87 8.61
CA MET A 1 -3.75 -9.89 8.72
C MET A 1 -4.46 -9.76 7.39
N GLU A 2 -5.76 -9.78 7.42
CA GLU A 2 -6.59 -9.69 6.23
C GLU A 2 -7.62 -8.59 6.35
N LYS A 3 -7.99 -8.03 5.23
CA LYS A 3 -9.02 -7.01 5.19
C LYS A 3 -9.63 -6.99 3.80
N THR A 4 -10.91 -6.76 3.72
CA THR A 4 -11.59 -6.59 2.44
C THR A 4 -12.04 -5.15 2.35
N ILE A 5 -11.66 -4.48 1.26
CA ILE A 5 -12.07 -3.11 1.05
C ILE A 5 -12.77 -3.01 -0.29
N GLU A 6 -13.43 -1.88 -0.50
CA GLU A 6 -14.12 -1.65 -1.75
C GLU A 6 -13.32 -0.68 -2.59
N ILE A 7 -13.01 -1.07 -3.82
CA ILE A 7 -12.28 -0.25 -4.77
C ILE A 7 -13.10 -0.20 -6.05
N ASP A 8 -13.52 1.00 -6.43
CA ASP A 8 -14.25 1.20 -7.68
C ASP A 8 -15.48 0.29 -7.74
N GLY A 9 -16.17 0.15 -6.60
CA GLY A 9 -17.38 -0.67 -6.53
C GLY A 9 -17.15 -2.16 -6.44
N LYS A 10 -15.89 -2.58 -6.39
CA LYS A 10 -15.55 -4.01 -6.32
C LYS A 10 -14.94 -4.32 -4.97
N LYS A 11 -15.28 -5.47 -4.44
CA LYS A 11 -14.71 -5.91 -3.17
C LYS A 11 -13.37 -6.58 -3.42
N VAL A 12 -12.34 -6.07 -2.78
CA VAL A 12 -10.99 -6.56 -2.97
C VAL A 12 -10.44 -7.05 -1.64
N LYS A 13 -10.00 -8.29 -1.61
CA LYS A 13 -9.39 -8.84 -0.42
C LYS A 13 -7.90 -8.54 -0.42
N LEU A 14 -7.42 -8.06 0.71
CA LEU A 14 -6.01 -7.74 0.90
C LEU A 14 -5.48 -8.53 2.08
N LYS A 15 -4.22 -8.92 1.99
CA LYS A 15 -3.63 -9.74 3.03
C LYS A 15 -2.17 -9.38 3.22
N SER A 16 -1.73 -9.39 4.47
CA SER A 16 -0.34 -9.10 4.81
C SER A 16 0.23 -10.29 5.59
N THR A 17 1.36 -10.80 5.14
CA THR A 17 2.05 -11.90 5.81
C THR A 17 3.55 -11.62 5.82
N ALA A 18 4.30 -12.51 6.44
CA ALA A 18 5.76 -12.38 6.44
C ALA A 18 6.33 -12.44 5.02
N GLY A 19 5.59 -13.05 4.11
CA GLY A 19 6.05 -13.14 2.73
C GLY A 19 5.80 -11.91 1.89
N THR A 20 4.97 -10.97 2.39
CA THR A 20 4.63 -9.77 1.63
C THR A 20 5.85 -8.93 1.26
N PRO A 21 6.78 -8.64 2.20
CA PRO A 21 7.96 -7.86 1.83
C PRO A 21 8.83 -8.56 0.79
N LYS A 22 8.94 -9.88 0.88
CA LYS A 22 9.75 -10.60 -0.08
C LYS A 22 9.09 -10.61 -1.45
N ARG A 23 7.78 -10.75 -1.48
CA ARG A 23 7.04 -10.69 -2.74
C ARG A 23 7.20 -9.33 -3.40
N TYR A 24 7.18 -8.28 -2.59
CA TYR A 24 7.37 -6.91 -3.08
C TYR A 24 8.73 -6.78 -3.75
N LYS A 25 9.77 -7.25 -3.08
CA LYS A 25 11.11 -7.16 -3.62
C LYS A 25 11.25 -7.97 -4.91
N ALA A 26 10.66 -9.16 -4.94
CA ALA A 26 10.76 -10.01 -6.11
C ALA A 26 10.09 -9.37 -7.33
N GLN A 27 8.97 -8.67 -7.12
CA GLN A 27 8.23 -8.09 -8.21
C GLN A 27 8.80 -6.76 -8.66
N PHE A 28 9.11 -5.89 -7.70
CA PHE A 28 9.47 -4.51 -8.01
C PHE A 28 10.94 -4.20 -7.91
N ARG A 29 11.72 -5.13 -7.38
CA ARG A 29 13.16 -4.95 -7.19
C ARG A 29 13.49 -3.78 -6.27
N LYS A 30 12.57 -3.46 -5.38
CA LYS A 30 12.74 -2.38 -4.42
C LYS A 30 12.51 -2.92 -3.02
N ASP A 31 13.18 -2.33 -2.05
CA ASP A 31 13.09 -2.79 -0.68
C ASP A 31 11.83 -2.28 -0.02
N TYR A 32 11.04 -3.22 0.49
CA TYR A 32 9.75 -2.91 1.11
C TYR A 32 9.92 -1.94 2.29
N PHE A 33 10.92 -2.19 3.14
CA PHE A 33 11.17 -1.34 4.30
C PHE A 33 11.52 0.08 3.90
N SER A 34 12.36 0.22 2.89
CA SER A 34 12.75 1.55 2.41
C SER A 34 11.55 2.33 1.91
N GLU A 35 10.67 1.65 1.19
CA GLU A 35 9.48 2.29 0.67
C GLU A 35 8.54 2.70 1.80
N LEU A 36 8.41 1.83 2.81
CA LEU A 36 7.59 2.16 3.97
C LEU A 36 8.14 3.35 4.73
N LEU A 37 9.46 3.43 4.85
CA LEU A 37 10.08 4.55 5.55
C LEU A 37 9.80 5.87 4.85
N LYS A 38 9.79 5.86 3.52
CA LYS A 38 9.46 7.06 2.77
C LYS A 38 8.05 7.52 3.09
N LEU A 39 7.12 6.57 3.16
CA LEU A 39 5.75 6.91 3.49
C LEU A 39 5.62 7.38 4.93
N SER A 40 6.38 6.78 5.82
CA SER A 40 6.38 7.16 7.22
C SER A 40 6.76 8.61 7.40
N LYS A 41 7.79 9.04 6.68
CA LYS A 41 8.25 10.42 6.77
C LYS A 41 7.17 11.38 6.30
N LEU A 42 6.47 11.00 5.25
CA LEU A 42 5.39 11.81 4.73
C LEU A 42 4.26 11.91 5.75
N MET A 43 3.94 10.78 6.37
CA MET A 43 2.86 10.74 7.35
C MET A 43 3.21 11.48 8.63
N ALA A 44 4.48 11.49 8.99
CA ALA A 44 4.91 12.20 10.20
C ALA A 44 4.63 13.69 10.08
N GLY A 45 4.62 14.21 8.86
CA GLY A 45 4.27 15.60 8.63
C GLY A 45 2.83 15.92 8.96
N ASN A 46 2.02 14.89 9.16
CA ASN A 46 0.61 15.05 9.51
C ASN A 46 0.37 14.78 10.99
N ASP A 47 1.41 14.92 11.78
CA ASP A 47 1.33 14.76 13.23
C ASP A 47 0.85 13.39 13.68
N GLY A 48 1.11 12.38 12.86
CA GLY A 48 0.74 11.03 13.21
C GLY A 48 -0.75 10.76 13.12
N GLU A 49 -1.48 11.71 12.61
CA GLU A 49 -2.92 11.58 12.46
C GLU A 49 -3.24 10.82 11.19
N GLU A 50 -4.43 11.01 10.69
CA GLU A 50 -4.84 10.35 9.47
C GLU A 50 -4.04 10.82 8.28
N PHE A 51 -3.79 9.91 7.36
CA PHE A 51 -3.15 10.24 6.11
C PHE A 51 -4.11 11.05 5.26
N ASP A 52 -3.67 12.22 4.83
CA ASP A 52 -4.52 13.10 4.06
C ASP A 52 -3.69 13.74 2.96
N LEU A 53 -3.96 13.32 1.72
CA LEU A 53 -3.21 13.81 0.58
C LEU A 53 -3.36 15.32 0.39
N SER A 54 -4.49 15.87 0.82
CA SER A 54 -4.71 17.31 0.65
C SER A 54 -3.80 18.14 1.53
N LYS A 55 -3.20 17.53 2.55
CA LYS A 55 -2.31 18.24 3.46
C LYS A 55 -0.85 18.10 3.07
N ILE A 56 -0.57 17.39 2.00
CA ILE A 56 0.80 17.18 1.55
C ILE A 56 1.26 18.39 0.76
N ASP A 57 2.40 18.94 1.14
CA ASP A 57 3.00 20.06 0.45
C ASP A 57 3.51 19.60 -0.92
N PHE A 58 3.41 20.48 -1.92
CA PHE A 58 3.93 20.16 -3.23
C PHE A 58 5.43 19.86 -3.19
N ALA A 59 6.14 20.48 -2.27
CA ALA A 59 7.57 20.21 -2.12
C ALA A 59 7.80 18.76 -1.71
N ASP A 60 6.89 18.22 -0.93
CA ASP A 60 6.99 16.83 -0.50
C ASP A 60 6.68 15.87 -1.64
N LEU A 61 5.89 16.30 -2.62
CA LEU A 61 5.55 15.46 -3.75
C LEU A 61 6.76 15.15 -4.63
N ASP A 62 7.79 15.98 -4.57
CA ASP A 62 9.00 15.70 -5.31
C ASP A 62 9.66 14.42 -4.83
N TYR A 63 9.42 14.05 -3.58
CA TYR A 63 10.00 12.84 -3.00
C TYR A 63 9.01 11.70 -2.98
N LEU A 64 7.78 11.97 -3.37
CA LEU A 64 6.73 10.97 -3.34
C LEU A 64 6.59 10.30 -4.69
N ASP A 65 6.74 9.00 -4.68
CA ASP A 65 6.55 8.21 -5.89
C ASP A 65 5.16 7.56 -5.76
N PHE A 66 4.21 8.06 -6.53
CA PHE A 66 2.85 7.50 -6.46
C PHE A 66 2.82 6.04 -6.86
N GLU A 67 3.80 5.59 -7.60
CA GLU A 67 3.89 4.18 -7.94
C GLU A 67 3.97 3.32 -6.69
N VAL A 68 4.56 3.84 -5.62
CA VAL A 68 4.67 3.10 -4.37
C VAL A 68 3.29 2.69 -3.85
N PHE A 69 2.32 3.60 -3.96
CA PHE A 69 0.96 3.31 -3.50
C PHE A 69 0.36 2.15 -4.29
N TYR A 70 0.50 2.18 -5.59
CA TYR A 70 -0.04 1.11 -6.42
C TYR A 70 0.67 -0.20 -6.14
N ASN A 71 1.98 -0.14 -5.93
CA ASN A 71 2.75 -1.33 -5.64
C ASN A 71 2.33 -1.99 -4.34
N PHE A 72 2.09 -1.18 -3.31
CA PHE A 72 1.65 -1.70 -2.02
C PHE A 72 0.27 -2.35 -2.14
N ILE A 73 -0.65 -1.68 -2.83
CA ILE A 73 -1.99 -2.23 -2.97
C ILE A 73 -1.94 -3.56 -3.72
N TRP A 74 -1.17 -3.60 -4.80
CA TRP A 74 -1.06 -4.82 -5.58
C TRP A 74 -0.44 -5.96 -4.77
N VAL A 75 0.63 -5.70 -4.02
CA VAL A 75 1.29 -6.78 -3.30
C VAL A 75 0.39 -7.36 -2.22
N LEU A 76 -0.44 -6.52 -1.61
CA LEU A 76 -1.40 -7.01 -0.62
C LEU A 76 -2.48 -7.84 -1.30
N ALA A 77 -2.94 -7.40 -2.46
CA ALA A 77 -3.95 -8.15 -3.21
C ALA A 77 -3.37 -9.48 -3.71
N LYS A 78 -2.14 -9.46 -4.19
CA LYS A 78 -1.49 -10.67 -4.68
C LYS A 78 -1.25 -11.65 -3.55
N THR A 79 -0.96 -11.15 -2.36
CA THR A 79 -0.77 -12.03 -1.21
C THR A 79 -2.09 -12.72 -0.86
N ALA A 80 -3.20 -12.03 -1.02
CA ALA A 80 -4.51 -12.60 -0.74
C ALA A 80 -5.00 -13.54 -1.83
N ASN A 81 -4.66 -13.24 -3.08
CA ASN A 81 -5.13 -14.02 -4.22
C ASN A 81 -4.01 -14.12 -5.24
N LYS A 82 -3.36 -15.26 -5.28
CA LYS A 82 -2.20 -15.43 -6.13
C LYS A 82 -2.51 -15.55 -7.61
N GLU A 83 -3.79 -15.58 -7.94
CA GLU A 83 -4.20 -15.70 -9.32
C GLU A 83 -4.41 -14.38 -10.03
N ILE A 84 -4.30 -13.25 -9.32
CA ILE A 84 -4.43 -11.97 -10.00
C ILE A 84 -3.21 -11.77 -10.91
N GLY A 85 -3.39 -10.96 -11.93
CA GLY A 85 -2.32 -10.75 -12.92
C GLY A 85 -1.21 -9.86 -12.41
N ASP A 86 -0.36 -9.42 -13.34
CA ASP A 86 0.69 -8.48 -13.03
C ASP A 86 0.09 -7.16 -12.60
N PRO A 87 0.89 -6.27 -11.99
CA PRO A 87 0.34 -5.01 -11.48
C PRO A 87 -0.48 -4.23 -12.49
N ILE A 88 0.04 -4.06 -13.70
CA ILE A 88 -0.70 -3.30 -14.70
C ILE A 88 -1.98 -4.01 -15.12
N ASP A 89 -1.89 -5.30 -15.35
CA ASP A 89 -3.06 -6.07 -15.76
C ASP A 89 -4.16 -6.03 -14.71
N TRP A 90 -3.75 -6.11 -13.44
CA TRP A 90 -4.71 -6.08 -12.35
C TRP A 90 -5.33 -4.70 -12.20
N LEU A 91 -4.50 -3.66 -12.29
CA LEU A 91 -4.98 -2.28 -12.14
C LEU A 91 -5.95 -1.91 -13.26
N ASP A 92 -5.73 -2.49 -14.44
CA ASP A 92 -6.61 -2.21 -15.58
C ASP A 92 -8.04 -2.73 -15.37
N GLU A 93 -8.25 -3.55 -14.35
CA GLU A 93 -9.59 -4.04 -14.05
C GLU A 93 -10.44 -2.97 -13.35
N PHE A 94 -9.82 -1.89 -12.95
CA PHE A 94 -10.52 -0.80 -12.26
C PHE A 94 -10.50 0.45 -13.11
N ASP A 95 -11.62 1.18 -13.10
CA ASP A 95 -11.66 2.45 -13.82
C ASP A 95 -10.89 3.52 -13.08
N SER A 96 -10.83 3.42 -11.77
CA SER A 96 -10.07 4.37 -10.98
C SER A 96 -9.61 3.72 -9.70
N MET A 97 -8.57 4.29 -9.11
CA MET A 97 -8.00 3.80 -7.87
C MET A 97 -7.85 5.00 -6.94
N PRO A 98 -8.86 5.24 -6.08
CA PRO A 98 -8.85 6.43 -5.23
C PRO A 98 -7.87 6.27 -4.06
N LEU A 99 -6.62 6.61 -4.31
CA LEU A 99 -5.54 6.38 -3.36
C LEU A 99 -5.77 7.06 -2.01
N ALA A 100 -6.33 8.26 -2.02
CA ALA A 100 -6.56 8.98 -0.77
C ALA A 100 -7.54 8.27 0.14
N GLU A 101 -8.48 7.53 -0.44
CA GLU A 101 -9.46 6.80 0.34
C GLU A 101 -8.96 5.41 0.73
N ILE A 102 -8.17 4.82 -0.14
CA ILE A 102 -7.70 3.46 0.07
C ILE A 102 -6.55 3.40 1.08
N PHE A 103 -5.61 4.31 0.95
CA PHE A 103 -4.38 4.19 1.70
C PHE A 103 -4.56 4.17 3.23
N PRO A 104 -5.41 5.02 3.80
CA PRO A 104 -5.62 4.95 5.25
C PRO A 104 -6.11 3.59 5.71
N GLU A 105 -6.81 2.87 4.84
CA GLU A 105 -7.36 1.57 5.21
C GLU A 105 -6.32 0.46 5.16
N ILE A 106 -5.21 0.65 4.48
CA ILE A 106 -4.23 -0.41 4.34
C ILE A 106 -2.94 -0.20 5.14
N ILE A 107 -2.83 0.94 5.81
CA ILE A 107 -1.61 1.22 6.58
C ILE A 107 -1.33 0.15 7.62
N ASP A 108 -2.35 -0.27 8.34
CA ASP A 108 -2.15 -1.29 9.36
C ASP A 108 -1.73 -2.62 8.75
N LEU A 109 -2.21 -2.91 7.54
CA LEU A 109 -1.79 -4.12 6.85
C LEU A 109 -0.31 -4.05 6.48
N LEU A 110 0.12 -2.88 5.99
CA LEU A 110 1.52 -2.71 5.61
C LEU A 110 2.44 -2.88 6.81
N GLU A 111 2.04 -2.30 7.94
CA GLU A 111 2.87 -2.37 9.12
C GLU A 111 2.85 -3.74 9.78
N SER A 112 1.76 -4.47 9.63
CA SER A 112 1.63 -5.75 10.32
C SER A 112 2.63 -6.79 9.84
N SER A 113 3.10 -6.66 8.59
CA SER A 113 4.02 -7.66 8.06
C SER A 113 5.43 -7.52 8.62
N ILE A 114 5.73 -6.40 9.24
CA ILE A 114 7.07 -6.14 9.75
C ILE A 114 7.11 -5.80 11.23
N SER A 115 5.96 -5.65 11.87
CA SER A 115 5.93 -5.25 13.27
C SER A 115 6.05 -6.46 14.18
N THR A 116 6.64 -6.21 15.34
CA THR A 116 6.74 -7.23 16.37
C THR A 116 5.38 -7.35 17.05
N LYS A 117 4.88 -8.58 17.09
CA LYS A 117 3.58 -8.78 17.70
C LYS A 117 3.68 -8.62 19.21
N LYS A 118 2.76 -7.88 19.75
CA LYS A 118 2.72 -7.67 21.19
C LYS A 118 1.55 -8.40 21.81
N LYS A 119 1.76 -8.85 22.98
CA LYS A 119 0.72 -9.56 23.71
C LYS A 119 0.12 -8.69 24.76
#